data_3654a299dc23c53cc8c27b4e2a597021
#
_entry.id   3654a299dc23c53cc8c27b4e2a597021
#
_cell.length_a   1.000
_cell.length_b   1.000
_cell.length_c   1.000
_cell.angle_alpha   90.00
_cell.angle_beta   90.00
_cell.angle_gamma   90.00
#
_symmetry.space_group_name_H-M   'P 1'
#
loop_
_entity.id
_entity.type
_entity.pdbx_description
1 polymer ?
#
loop_
_entity_poly.entity_id
_entity_poly.type
_entity_poly.pdbx_seq_one_letter_code
_entity_poly.pdbx_strand_id
1 'polypeptide(L)'
;MSNITLVTGIWDIGRGELTEGWSRPYQHYLDKFEQLLKCDENMIIFGDEELEKFVFERRSHENTQFILRPMSWFRESEFFDKIQKIRTNENWQNLAGCLKESTQGRLENYNPLVMSKVFLLHDAKIMDRFNSEYMFWIDGGLTNTVHQGYFTHDKVLNNLSIYISKFSFICFPYDAENEIHGFEYNALNSIAGSKVNKVARGGFFGGPKHTIGDINGIYYNLLSSTLSRGLMGTEESIFSIMCYKHADLIDYFEIESNGLFGKFFEDLKNETLEKNNKQGFTPINDDLNTDNTALYVITFNSPKQFETLIESMIQYDKDFLDKPKKYLLDNSSDLSTTEEYSVICNEF
;
A
#
# COMPACT_ATOMS: atom_id res chain seq x y z
N MET A 1 -9.63 23.57 -15.62
CA MET A 1 -9.42 22.11 -15.63
C MET A 1 -9.17 21.70 -14.20
N SER A 2 -9.67 20.57 -13.77
CA SER A 2 -9.42 20.06 -12.43
C SER A 2 -7.92 19.76 -12.26
N ASN A 3 -7.34 20.16 -11.12
CA ASN A 3 -5.95 19.85 -10.78
C ASN A 3 -5.76 18.41 -10.26
N ILE A 4 -6.84 17.63 -10.28
CA ILE A 4 -6.93 16.28 -9.72
C ILE A 4 -7.34 15.30 -10.82
N THR A 5 -6.70 14.16 -10.85
CA THR A 5 -7.14 12.97 -11.60
C THR A 5 -7.47 11.86 -10.61
N LEU A 6 -8.67 11.31 -10.71
CA LEU A 6 -9.07 10.09 -10.03
C LEU A 6 -8.65 8.87 -10.85
N VAL A 7 -8.13 7.87 -10.18
CA VAL A 7 -7.75 6.58 -10.78
C VAL A 7 -8.61 5.50 -10.16
N THR A 8 -9.24 4.69 -10.99
CA THR A 8 -10.17 3.67 -10.52
C THR A 8 -10.20 2.48 -11.47
N GLY A 9 -10.85 1.42 -11.04
CA GLY A 9 -11.12 0.25 -11.88
C GLY A 9 -12.10 -0.70 -11.22
N ILE A 10 -12.73 -1.54 -12.03
CA ILE A 10 -13.71 -2.51 -11.57
C ILE A 10 -13.67 -3.75 -12.45
N TRP A 11 -13.70 -4.92 -11.82
CA TRP A 11 -13.67 -6.23 -12.47
C TRP A 11 -14.61 -7.20 -11.78
N ASP A 12 -15.22 -8.10 -12.55
CA ASP A 12 -15.94 -9.23 -11.97
C ASP A 12 -14.95 -10.32 -11.52
N ILE A 13 -14.85 -10.52 -10.24
CA ILE A 13 -13.99 -11.53 -9.62
C ILE A 13 -14.78 -12.75 -9.11
N GLY A 14 -16.05 -12.88 -9.48
CA GLY A 14 -16.92 -13.99 -9.04
C GLY A 14 -17.45 -13.81 -7.61
N ARG A 15 -17.44 -12.59 -7.06
CA ARG A 15 -17.89 -12.38 -5.67
C ARG A 15 -19.38 -12.68 -5.47
N GLY A 16 -20.18 -12.63 -6.53
CA GLY A 16 -21.61 -12.98 -6.49
C GLY A 16 -21.88 -14.45 -6.19
N GLU A 17 -20.89 -15.32 -6.40
CA GLU A 17 -21.00 -16.78 -6.19
C GLU A 17 -20.67 -17.21 -4.75
N LEU A 18 -20.24 -16.28 -3.89
CA LEU A 18 -19.93 -16.57 -2.50
C LEU A 18 -21.20 -16.80 -1.67
N THR A 19 -21.03 -17.40 -0.50
CA THR A 19 -22.09 -17.60 0.49
C THR A 19 -22.67 -16.27 1.01
N GLU A 20 -23.87 -16.31 1.56
CA GLU A 20 -24.54 -15.16 2.18
C GLU A 20 -23.60 -14.48 3.21
N GLY A 21 -23.59 -13.14 3.19
CA GLY A 21 -22.68 -12.32 3.99
C GLY A 21 -21.41 -11.91 3.27
N TRP A 22 -20.87 -12.73 2.35
CA TRP A 22 -19.71 -12.42 1.53
C TRP A 22 -20.07 -12.10 0.07
N SER A 23 -21.24 -12.59 -0.37
CA SER A 23 -21.72 -12.41 -1.73
C SER A 23 -22.05 -10.97 -2.05
N ARG A 24 -21.55 -10.51 -3.20
CA ARG A 24 -21.94 -9.24 -3.83
C ARG A 24 -21.89 -9.42 -5.34
N PRO A 25 -23.02 -9.42 -6.03
CA PRO A 25 -23.07 -9.52 -7.50
C PRO A 25 -22.32 -8.37 -8.18
N TYR A 26 -21.75 -8.64 -9.32
CA TYR A 26 -21.02 -7.60 -10.10
C TYR A 26 -21.91 -6.41 -10.44
N GLN A 27 -23.20 -6.66 -10.74
CA GLN A 27 -24.18 -5.57 -10.99
C GLN A 27 -24.26 -4.57 -9.84
N HIS A 28 -24.18 -5.05 -8.59
CA HIS A 28 -24.15 -4.15 -7.42
C HIS A 28 -22.96 -3.17 -7.48
N TYR A 29 -21.80 -3.64 -7.94
CA TYR A 29 -20.63 -2.78 -8.10
C TYR A 29 -20.81 -1.81 -9.28
N LEU A 30 -21.39 -2.24 -10.39
CA LEU A 30 -21.68 -1.38 -11.54
C LEU A 30 -22.66 -0.26 -11.15
N ASP A 31 -23.70 -0.56 -10.37
CA ASP A 31 -24.67 0.44 -9.88
C ASP A 31 -24.00 1.51 -9.00
N LYS A 32 -23.04 1.10 -8.16
CA LYS A 32 -22.26 2.02 -7.35
C LYS A 32 -21.24 2.82 -8.16
N PHE A 33 -20.61 2.15 -9.11
CA PHE A 33 -19.68 2.78 -10.02
C PHE A 33 -20.36 3.84 -10.89
N GLU A 34 -21.56 3.57 -11.37
CA GLU A 34 -22.36 4.58 -12.10
C GLU A 34 -22.58 5.87 -11.31
N GLN A 35 -22.75 5.76 -9.98
CA GLN A 35 -22.85 6.92 -9.11
C GLN A 35 -21.52 7.70 -9.05
N LEU A 36 -20.40 7.02 -8.98
CA LEU A 36 -19.07 7.62 -8.99
C LEU A 36 -18.75 8.28 -10.34
N LEU A 37 -19.18 7.67 -11.45
CA LEU A 37 -18.95 8.22 -12.79
C LEU A 37 -19.61 9.57 -13.03
N LYS A 38 -20.52 10.01 -12.18
CA LYS A 38 -21.14 11.35 -12.24
C LYS A 38 -20.24 12.48 -11.73
N CYS A 39 -19.08 12.15 -11.17
CA CYS A 39 -18.07 13.11 -10.74
C CYS A 39 -17.48 13.88 -11.96
N ASP A 40 -17.22 15.18 -11.81
CA ASP A 40 -16.72 16.02 -12.90
C ASP A 40 -15.20 15.98 -13.09
N GLU A 41 -14.44 15.46 -12.09
CA GLU A 41 -12.99 15.38 -12.12
C GLU A 41 -12.51 14.50 -13.27
N ASN A 42 -11.27 14.71 -13.71
CA ASN A 42 -10.61 13.81 -14.65
C ASN A 42 -10.54 12.41 -14.05
N MET A 43 -10.80 11.40 -14.87
CA MET A 43 -10.68 10.00 -14.46
C MET A 43 -9.81 9.19 -15.42
N ILE A 44 -8.93 8.37 -14.84
CA ILE A 44 -8.27 7.26 -15.53
C ILE A 44 -8.91 5.97 -15.00
N ILE A 45 -9.53 5.21 -15.88
CA ILE A 45 -10.34 4.05 -15.54
C ILE A 45 -9.73 2.81 -16.16
N PHE A 46 -9.42 1.82 -15.33
CA PHE A 46 -8.95 0.51 -15.76
C PHE A 46 -10.11 -0.51 -15.75
N GLY A 47 -10.14 -1.41 -16.70
CA GLY A 47 -11.15 -2.46 -16.74
C GLY A 47 -11.04 -3.34 -17.97
N ASP A 48 -11.97 -4.28 -18.07
CA ASP A 48 -12.15 -5.13 -19.23
C ASP A 48 -12.83 -4.36 -20.38
N GLU A 49 -12.81 -4.91 -21.58
CA GLU A 49 -13.38 -4.29 -22.79
C GLU A 49 -14.89 -3.95 -22.63
N GLU A 50 -15.64 -4.80 -21.94
CA GLU A 50 -17.07 -4.58 -21.69
C GLU A 50 -17.33 -3.34 -20.83
N LEU A 51 -16.44 -3.03 -19.90
CA LEU A 51 -16.54 -1.86 -19.04
C LEU A 51 -16.33 -0.56 -19.81
N GLU A 52 -15.53 -0.55 -20.86
CA GLU A 52 -15.26 0.65 -21.66
C GLU A 52 -16.54 1.28 -22.20
N LYS A 53 -17.41 0.45 -22.78
CA LYS A 53 -18.71 0.90 -23.30
C LYS A 53 -19.58 1.48 -22.17
N PHE A 54 -19.67 0.78 -21.04
CA PHE A 54 -20.42 1.25 -19.88
C PHE A 54 -19.95 2.63 -19.38
N VAL A 55 -18.64 2.86 -19.40
CA VAL A 55 -18.03 4.14 -18.99
C VAL A 55 -18.39 5.25 -19.97
N PHE A 56 -18.18 5.05 -21.28
CA PHE A 56 -18.39 6.11 -22.28
C PHE A 56 -19.87 6.38 -22.63
N GLU A 57 -20.78 5.53 -22.22
CA GLU A 57 -22.20 5.86 -22.17
C GLU A 57 -22.56 6.90 -21.09
N ARG A 58 -21.68 7.12 -20.09
CA ARG A 58 -21.91 7.91 -18.89
C ARG A 58 -20.96 9.10 -18.73
N ARG A 59 -19.81 9.06 -19.36
CA ARG A 59 -18.77 10.09 -19.26
C ARG A 59 -18.25 10.53 -20.61
N SER A 60 -17.82 11.80 -20.69
CA SER A 60 -17.17 12.36 -21.87
C SER A 60 -15.73 11.85 -22.01
N HIS A 61 -15.29 11.67 -23.25
CA HIS A 61 -13.89 11.45 -23.57
C HIS A 61 -12.96 12.61 -23.16
N GLU A 62 -13.48 13.81 -22.95
CA GLU A 62 -12.68 14.99 -22.58
C GLU A 62 -12.07 14.85 -21.20
N ASN A 63 -12.81 14.30 -20.25
CA ASN A 63 -12.38 14.12 -18.85
C ASN A 63 -12.23 12.65 -18.44
N THR A 64 -12.21 11.71 -19.38
CA THR A 64 -12.10 10.29 -19.10
C THR A 64 -11.11 9.60 -20.02
N GLN A 65 -10.12 8.94 -19.46
CA GLN A 65 -9.20 8.04 -20.14
C GLN A 65 -9.49 6.62 -19.69
N PHE A 66 -9.82 5.73 -20.63
CA PHE A 66 -9.98 4.31 -20.37
C PHE A 66 -8.70 3.57 -20.78
N ILE A 67 -8.25 2.65 -19.93
CA ILE A 67 -7.08 1.82 -20.17
C ILE A 67 -7.49 0.36 -20.00
N LEU A 68 -7.43 -0.40 -21.08
CA LEU A 68 -7.73 -1.81 -21.05
C LEU A 68 -6.76 -2.57 -20.15
N ARG A 69 -7.30 -3.25 -19.15
CA ARG A 69 -6.59 -4.15 -18.24
C ARG A 69 -7.46 -5.36 -17.98
N PRO A 70 -7.33 -6.44 -18.78
CA PRO A 70 -8.12 -7.65 -18.61
C PRO A 70 -7.71 -8.39 -17.34
N MET A 71 -8.57 -9.27 -16.85
CA MET A 71 -8.30 -10.09 -15.65
C MET A 71 -7.01 -10.91 -15.78
N SER A 72 -6.61 -11.31 -16.99
CA SER A 72 -5.35 -12.02 -17.24
C SER A 72 -4.11 -11.22 -16.78
N TRP A 73 -4.15 -9.90 -16.87
CA TRP A 73 -3.06 -9.04 -16.42
C TRP A 73 -2.70 -9.25 -14.94
N PHE A 74 -3.70 -9.44 -14.08
CA PHE A 74 -3.46 -9.72 -12.65
C PHE A 74 -2.89 -11.12 -12.44
N ARG A 75 -3.28 -12.10 -13.27
CA ARG A 75 -2.80 -13.48 -13.20
C ARG A 75 -1.38 -13.64 -13.76
N GLU A 76 -0.97 -12.78 -14.67
CA GLU A 76 0.39 -12.72 -15.21
C GLU A 76 1.37 -11.96 -14.32
N SER A 77 0.89 -11.36 -13.23
CA SER A 77 1.73 -10.68 -12.24
C SER A 77 2.72 -11.67 -11.59
N GLU A 78 3.95 -11.23 -11.36
CA GLU A 78 4.98 -11.99 -10.63
C GLU A 78 4.57 -12.39 -9.20
N PHE A 79 3.56 -11.74 -8.65
CA PHE A 79 3.04 -12.02 -7.32
C PHE A 79 1.95 -13.10 -7.30
N PHE A 80 1.32 -13.38 -8.43
CA PHE A 80 0.13 -14.24 -8.50
C PHE A 80 0.37 -15.61 -7.86
N ASP A 81 1.40 -16.34 -8.31
CA ASP A 81 1.68 -17.68 -7.80
C ASP A 81 2.03 -17.69 -6.30
N LYS A 82 2.76 -16.66 -5.84
CA LYS A 82 3.07 -16.51 -4.40
C LYS A 82 1.80 -16.28 -3.59
N ILE A 83 0.90 -15.43 -4.06
CA ILE A 83 -0.41 -15.18 -3.45
C ILE A 83 -1.22 -16.47 -3.38
N GLN A 84 -1.33 -17.22 -4.49
CA GLN A 84 -2.10 -18.47 -4.53
C GLN A 84 -1.53 -19.51 -3.56
N LYS A 85 -0.20 -19.65 -3.50
CA LYS A 85 0.45 -20.56 -2.58
C LYS A 85 0.13 -20.25 -1.12
N ILE A 86 0.09 -18.97 -0.73
CA ILE A 86 -0.24 -18.57 0.62
C ILE A 86 -1.76 -18.75 0.87
N ARG A 87 -2.60 -18.30 -0.06
CA ARG A 87 -4.06 -18.40 0.03
C ARG A 87 -4.57 -19.82 0.27
N THR A 88 -3.92 -20.81 -0.33
CA THR A 88 -4.26 -22.23 -0.20
C THR A 88 -3.57 -22.92 0.98
N ASN A 89 -2.74 -22.23 1.75
CA ASN A 89 -2.05 -22.78 2.91
C ASN A 89 -2.99 -22.82 4.12
N GLU A 90 -3.12 -24.00 4.73
CA GLU A 90 -4.01 -24.19 5.90
C GLU A 90 -3.61 -23.33 7.11
N ASN A 91 -2.31 -23.11 7.34
CA ASN A 91 -1.84 -22.29 8.45
C ASN A 91 -2.31 -20.83 8.28
N TRP A 92 -2.23 -20.30 7.05
CA TRP A 92 -2.73 -18.96 6.75
C TRP A 92 -4.26 -18.89 6.89
N GLN A 93 -4.98 -19.87 6.36
CA GLN A 93 -6.45 -19.92 6.45
C GLN A 93 -6.97 -20.01 7.89
N ASN A 94 -6.16 -20.55 8.80
CA ASN A 94 -6.51 -20.73 10.20
C ASN A 94 -6.03 -19.58 11.12
N LEU A 95 -5.41 -18.52 10.58
CA LEU A 95 -5.03 -17.34 11.38
C LEU A 95 -6.24 -16.67 12.03
N ALA A 96 -7.40 -16.66 11.34
CA ALA A 96 -8.67 -16.19 11.88
C ALA A 96 -9.81 -17.11 11.44
N GLY A 97 -10.80 -17.31 12.31
CA GLY A 97 -11.90 -18.24 12.06
C GLY A 97 -12.76 -17.97 10.83
N CYS A 98 -12.79 -16.71 10.35
CA CYS A 98 -13.54 -16.33 9.15
C CYS A 98 -12.67 -16.27 7.87
N LEU A 99 -11.34 -16.35 7.97
CA LEU A 99 -10.44 -16.07 6.83
C LEU A 99 -10.63 -17.05 5.69
N LYS A 100 -10.80 -18.33 5.99
CA LYS A 100 -11.05 -19.38 5.00
C LYS A 100 -12.30 -19.12 4.15
N GLU A 101 -13.34 -18.58 4.76
CA GLU A 101 -14.63 -18.30 4.10
C GLU A 101 -14.72 -16.90 3.52
N SER A 102 -13.72 -16.05 3.79
CA SER A 102 -13.65 -14.67 3.32
C SER A 102 -13.40 -14.58 1.80
N THR A 103 -13.59 -13.37 1.26
CA THR A 103 -13.22 -13.07 -0.14
C THR A 103 -11.75 -13.39 -0.43
N GLN A 104 -10.86 -13.16 0.52
CA GLN A 104 -9.43 -13.46 0.39
C GLN A 104 -9.16 -14.97 0.28
N GLY A 105 -9.84 -15.77 1.10
CA GLY A 105 -9.68 -17.23 1.11
C GLY A 105 -10.32 -17.92 -0.09
N ARG A 106 -11.49 -17.44 -0.53
CA ARG A 106 -12.31 -18.08 -1.57
C ARG A 106 -11.98 -17.64 -2.97
N LEU A 107 -11.66 -16.36 -3.19
CA LEU A 107 -11.52 -15.81 -4.54
C LEU A 107 -10.05 -15.72 -4.95
N GLU A 108 -9.71 -16.44 -6.00
CA GLU A 108 -8.37 -16.48 -6.61
C GLU A 108 -7.87 -15.09 -7.02
N ASN A 109 -8.75 -14.26 -7.56
CA ASN A 109 -8.41 -12.97 -8.12
C ASN A 109 -8.52 -11.80 -7.12
N TYR A 110 -9.02 -12.03 -5.89
CA TYR A 110 -9.24 -10.93 -4.93
C TYR A 110 -7.94 -10.24 -4.52
N ASN A 111 -7.03 -11.00 -3.90
CA ASN A 111 -5.75 -10.42 -3.45
C ASN A 111 -4.88 -9.93 -4.62
N PRO A 112 -4.73 -10.64 -5.76
CA PRO A 112 -4.02 -10.09 -6.93
C PRO A 112 -4.56 -8.73 -7.38
N LEU A 113 -5.90 -8.56 -7.39
CA LEU A 113 -6.53 -7.31 -7.78
C LEU A 113 -6.28 -6.19 -6.76
N VAL A 114 -6.62 -6.40 -5.48
CA VAL A 114 -6.50 -5.34 -4.48
C VAL A 114 -5.05 -4.93 -4.25
N MET A 115 -4.10 -5.87 -4.31
CA MET A 115 -2.67 -5.59 -4.22
C MET A 115 -2.12 -4.84 -5.43
N SER A 116 -2.83 -4.80 -6.56
CA SER A 116 -2.39 -4.08 -7.76
C SER A 116 -2.75 -2.60 -7.78
N LYS A 117 -3.54 -2.09 -6.82
CA LYS A 117 -4.03 -0.70 -6.82
C LYS A 117 -2.91 0.34 -6.92
N VAL A 118 -1.80 0.17 -6.19
CA VAL A 118 -0.66 1.11 -6.26
C VAL A 118 0.05 1.02 -7.61
N PHE A 119 0.16 -0.17 -8.17
CA PHE A 119 0.75 -0.35 -9.51
C PHE A 119 -0.11 0.29 -10.59
N LEU A 120 -1.44 0.15 -10.50
CA LEU A 120 -2.38 0.82 -11.41
C LEU A 120 -2.33 2.34 -11.25
N LEU A 121 -2.20 2.86 -10.02
CA LEU A 121 -2.01 4.29 -9.78
C LEU A 121 -0.69 4.80 -10.40
N HIS A 122 0.37 4.00 -10.32
CA HIS A 122 1.65 4.33 -10.95
C HIS A 122 1.57 4.25 -12.48
N ASP A 123 0.91 3.25 -13.05
CA ASP A 123 0.65 3.16 -14.49
C ASP A 123 -0.15 4.38 -14.97
N ALA A 124 -1.18 4.77 -14.21
CA ALA A 124 -1.96 5.96 -14.51
C ALA A 124 -1.10 7.23 -14.51
N LYS A 125 -0.17 7.38 -13.55
CA LYS A 125 0.78 8.49 -13.53
C LYS A 125 1.60 8.58 -14.82
N ILE A 126 2.05 7.44 -15.35
CA ILE A 126 2.88 7.38 -16.56
C ILE A 126 2.04 7.72 -17.81
N MET A 127 0.80 7.24 -17.86
CA MET A 127 -0.08 7.35 -19.01
C MET A 127 -1.01 8.57 -18.98
N ASP A 128 -0.94 9.39 -17.93
CA ASP A 128 -1.82 10.51 -17.68
C ASP A 128 -1.76 11.58 -18.78
N ARG A 129 -2.86 11.77 -19.49
CA ARG A 129 -3.03 12.80 -20.51
C ARG A 129 -3.53 14.15 -19.98
N PHE A 130 -4.02 14.19 -18.73
CA PHE A 130 -4.63 15.38 -18.14
C PHE A 130 -3.64 16.33 -17.51
N ASN A 131 -2.43 15.82 -17.24
CA ASN A 131 -1.33 16.56 -16.61
C ASN A 131 -1.73 17.20 -15.27
N SER A 132 -2.53 16.49 -14.47
CA SER A 132 -2.93 16.92 -13.13
C SER A 132 -1.75 16.92 -12.17
N GLU A 133 -1.77 17.78 -11.15
CA GLU A 133 -0.74 17.81 -10.10
C GLU A 133 -0.97 16.76 -9.02
N TYR A 134 -2.23 16.36 -8.80
CA TYR A 134 -2.64 15.38 -7.81
C TYR A 134 -3.32 14.18 -8.47
N MET A 135 -3.08 13.02 -7.92
CA MET A 135 -3.67 11.78 -8.39
C MET A 135 -4.07 10.88 -7.22
N PHE A 136 -5.30 10.38 -7.24
CA PHE A 136 -5.86 9.57 -6.18
C PHE A 136 -6.49 8.31 -6.73
N TRP A 137 -6.19 7.16 -6.09
CA TRP A 137 -6.99 5.97 -6.25
C TRP A 137 -8.32 6.14 -5.52
N ILE A 138 -9.39 5.71 -6.17
CA ILE A 138 -10.73 5.63 -5.59
C ILE A 138 -11.37 4.29 -6.01
N ASP A 139 -11.84 3.51 -5.05
CA ASP A 139 -12.51 2.25 -5.38
C ASP A 139 -13.81 2.51 -6.14
N GLY A 140 -14.04 1.80 -7.25
CA GLY A 140 -15.25 1.94 -8.05
C GLY A 140 -16.55 1.70 -7.27
N GLY A 141 -16.48 0.93 -6.19
CA GLY A 141 -17.59 0.68 -5.26
C GLY A 141 -17.69 1.63 -4.07
N LEU A 142 -16.89 2.70 -3.98
CA LEU A 142 -16.81 3.57 -2.80
C LEU A 142 -18.16 4.20 -2.44
N THR A 143 -19.00 4.50 -3.41
CA THR A 143 -20.36 5.06 -3.20
C THR A 143 -21.33 4.09 -2.50
N ASN A 144 -20.88 2.86 -2.20
CA ASN A 144 -21.63 1.99 -1.31
C ASN A 144 -21.67 2.51 0.14
N THR A 145 -20.64 3.25 0.57
CA THR A 145 -20.49 3.77 1.94
C THR A 145 -20.33 5.30 1.99
N VAL A 146 -20.08 5.93 0.85
CA VAL A 146 -19.92 7.39 0.73
C VAL A 146 -21.00 7.93 -0.18
N HIS A 147 -21.76 8.91 0.29
CA HIS A 147 -22.82 9.51 -0.52
C HIS A 147 -22.23 10.23 -1.73
N GLN A 148 -22.76 9.94 -2.92
CA GLN A 148 -22.29 10.53 -4.18
C GLN A 148 -22.29 12.06 -4.21
N GLY A 149 -23.14 12.71 -3.43
CA GLY A 149 -23.26 14.17 -3.35
C GLY A 149 -21.98 14.87 -3.00
N TYR A 150 -21.09 14.23 -2.22
CA TYR A 150 -19.77 14.78 -1.92
C TYR A 150 -18.95 15.04 -3.18
N PHE A 151 -19.07 14.17 -4.19
CA PHE A 151 -18.30 14.26 -5.43
C PHE A 151 -19.00 15.14 -6.48
N THR A 152 -20.32 15.02 -6.61
CA THR A 152 -21.08 15.63 -7.69
C THR A 152 -21.60 17.02 -7.35
N HIS A 153 -22.08 17.23 -6.13
CA HIS A 153 -22.72 18.46 -5.69
C HIS A 153 -21.79 19.36 -4.87
N ASP A 154 -21.18 18.79 -3.86
CA ASP A 154 -20.32 19.53 -2.94
C ASP A 154 -18.90 19.74 -3.50
N LYS A 155 -18.48 18.94 -4.49
CA LYS A 155 -17.16 18.99 -5.15
C LYS A 155 -15.99 19.02 -4.16
N VAL A 156 -16.11 18.23 -3.09
CA VAL A 156 -15.18 18.25 -1.95
C VAL A 156 -13.74 17.94 -2.35
N LEU A 157 -13.54 17.21 -3.46
CA LEU A 157 -12.20 16.84 -3.93
C LEU A 157 -11.34 18.08 -4.27
N ASN A 158 -11.94 19.21 -4.62
CA ASN A 158 -11.22 20.45 -4.87
C ASN A 158 -10.42 20.94 -3.64
N ASN A 159 -10.85 20.55 -2.43
CA ASN A 159 -10.20 20.93 -1.18
C ASN A 159 -9.00 20.01 -0.83
N LEU A 160 -8.81 18.88 -1.52
CA LEU A 160 -7.73 17.93 -1.20
C LEU A 160 -6.35 18.59 -1.25
N SER A 161 -6.08 19.42 -2.24
CA SER A 161 -4.78 20.09 -2.39
C SER A 161 -4.42 21.03 -1.23
N ILE A 162 -5.41 21.47 -0.44
CA ILE A 162 -5.20 22.32 0.75
C ILE A 162 -4.58 21.48 1.88
N TYR A 163 -5.01 20.22 2.01
CA TYR A 163 -4.65 19.34 3.12
C TYR A 163 -3.53 18.38 2.79
N ILE A 164 -3.37 17.99 1.52
CA ILE A 164 -2.47 16.91 1.09
C ILE A 164 -1.22 17.47 0.44
N SER A 165 -0.08 17.34 1.11
CA SER A 165 1.25 17.76 0.61
C SER A 165 2.21 16.58 0.40
N LYS A 166 1.88 15.40 0.95
CA LYS A 166 2.57 14.12 0.77
C LYS A 166 1.60 13.08 0.25
N PHE A 167 2.10 11.91 -0.12
CA PHE A 167 1.22 10.77 -0.36
C PHE A 167 0.45 10.43 0.92
N SER A 168 -0.84 10.19 0.82
CA SER A 168 -1.71 10.14 2.00
C SER A 168 -2.67 8.95 1.96
N PHE A 169 -2.88 8.37 3.16
CA PHE A 169 -3.88 7.33 3.40
C PHE A 169 -4.94 7.81 4.39
N ILE A 170 -6.10 7.19 4.36
CA ILE A 170 -7.10 7.29 5.41
C ILE A 170 -6.95 6.07 6.31
N CYS A 171 -6.82 6.29 7.60
CA CYS A 171 -6.63 5.24 8.60
C CYS A 171 -7.79 5.19 9.57
N PHE A 172 -8.11 3.98 10.03
CA PHE A 172 -9.05 3.76 11.13
C PHE A 172 -8.35 3.11 12.31
N PRO A 173 -8.74 3.45 13.56
CA PRO A 173 -8.32 2.71 14.74
C PRO A 173 -8.66 1.22 14.58
N TYR A 174 -7.77 0.36 15.00
CA TYR A 174 -7.94 -1.08 14.87
C TYR A 174 -7.23 -1.82 16.00
N ASP A 175 -8.01 -2.56 16.77
CA ASP A 175 -7.48 -3.47 17.78
C ASP A 175 -7.43 -4.88 17.21
N ALA A 176 -6.23 -5.44 17.13
CA ALA A 176 -6.00 -6.79 16.63
C ALA A 176 -5.32 -7.64 17.70
N GLU A 177 -5.67 -8.94 17.70
CA GLU A 177 -5.02 -9.93 18.57
C GLU A 177 -4.11 -10.85 17.74
N ASN A 178 -4.60 -11.39 16.62
CA ASN A 178 -3.93 -12.45 15.88
C ASN A 178 -3.54 -12.04 14.45
N GLU A 179 -4.38 -11.23 13.78
CA GLU A 179 -4.19 -10.85 12.38
C GLU A 179 -4.80 -9.49 12.06
N ILE A 180 -4.33 -8.87 11.00
CA ILE A 180 -4.94 -7.70 10.36
C ILE A 180 -5.17 -8.02 8.88
N HIS A 181 -6.42 -8.18 8.50
CA HIS A 181 -6.85 -8.46 7.13
C HIS A 181 -6.11 -9.66 6.50
N GLY A 182 -5.86 -10.71 7.29
CA GLY A 182 -5.15 -11.92 6.89
C GLY A 182 -3.64 -11.88 7.12
N PHE A 183 -3.09 -10.75 7.56
CA PHE A 183 -1.66 -10.64 7.89
C PHE A 183 -1.44 -10.97 9.37
N GLU A 184 -0.51 -11.87 9.68
CA GLU A 184 -0.19 -12.25 11.05
C GLU A 184 0.31 -11.01 11.84
N TYR A 185 -0.27 -10.77 13.01
CA TYR A 185 -0.15 -9.50 13.72
C TYR A 185 1.25 -9.22 14.25
N ASN A 186 1.94 -10.24 14.80
CA ASN A 186 3.29 -10.05 15.33
C ASN A 186 4.31 -9.80 14.21
N ALA A 187 4.17 -10.52 13.08
CA ALA A 187 5.00 -10.28 11.91
C ALA A 187 4.77 -8.88 11.33
N LEU A 188 3.50 -8.43 11.30
CA LEU A 188 3.16 -7.10 10.83
C LEU A 188 3.78 -6.03 11.72
N ASN A 189 3.65 -6.14 13.04
CA ASN A 189 4.26 -5.23 14.01
C ASN A 189 5.79 -5.20 13.88
N SER A 190 6.41 -6.37 13.77
CA SER A 190 7.87 -6.50 13.58
C SER A 190 8.34 -5.78 12.32
N ILE A 191 7.61 -5.93 11.20
CA ILE A 191 7.97 -5.25 9.95
C ILE A 191 7.69 -3.75 10.05
N ALA A 192 6.60 -3.33 10.68
CA ALA A 192 6.26 -1.93 10.90
C ALA A 192 7.23 -1.23 11.86
N GLY A 193 7.95 -1.99 12.71
CA GLY A 193 8.80 -1.46 13.77
C GLY A 193 8.02 -0.79 14.90
N SER A 194 6.72 -1.10 15.03
CA SER A 194 5.82 -0.51 16.01
C SER A 194 4.59 -1.36 16.21
N LYS A 195 3.94 -1.26 17.37
CA LYS A 195 2.61 -1.83 17.56
C LYS A 195 1.62 -1.10 16.66
N VAL A 196 1.05 -1.83 15.69
CA VAL A 196 0.05 -1.30 14.77
C VAL A 196 -1.31 -1.29 15.44
N ASN A 197 -1.87 -0.10 15.63
CA ASN A 197 -3.18 0.14 16.24
C ASN A 197 -4.12 0.93 15.33
N LYS A 198 -3.73 1.12 14.08
CA LYS A 198 -4.55 1.72 13.02
C LYS A 198 -4.26 1.04 11.69
N VAL A 199 -5.25 0.96 10.86
CA VAL A 199 -5.18 0.32 9.54
C VAL A 199 -5.48 1.34 8.46
N ALA A 200 -4.56 1.47 7.51
CA ALA A 200 -4.74 2.26 6.31
C ALA A 200 -5.72 1.55 5.35
N ARG A 201 -6.63 2.30 4.77
CA ARG A 201 -7.71 1.75 3.94
C ARG A 201 -7.41 1.91 2.46
N GLY A 202 -7.75 0.86 1.70
CA GLY A 202 -7.51 0.78 0.26
C GLY A 202 -8.56 1.44 -0.63
N GLY A 203 -9.63 2.00 -0.05
CA GLY A 203 -10.74 2.56 -0.82
C GLY A 203 -10.50 3.97 -1.39
N PHE A 204 -9.63 4.75 -0.74
CA PHE A 204 -9.23 6.08 -1.20
C PHE A 204 -7.84 6.44 -0.66
N PHE A 205 -6.89 6.73 -1.54
CA PHE A 205 -5.53 7.13 -1.20
C PHE A 205 -4.83 7.79 -2.40
N GLY A 206 -3.78 8.56 -2.14
CA GLY A 206 -3.02 9.23 -3.20
C GLY A 206 -2.37 10.52 -2.71
N GLY A 207 -2.03 11.41 -3.63
CA GLY A 207 -1.37 12.67 -3.29
C GLY A 207 -0.75 13.38 -4.48
N PRO A 208 0.29 14.21 -4.26
CA PRO A 208 1.03 14.86 -5.33
C PRO A 208 1.59 13.81 -6.31
N LYS A 209 1.34 14.01 -7.59
CA LYS A 209 1.71 13.04 -8.65
C LYS A 209 3.19 12.66 -8.64
N HIS A 210 4.07 13.59 -8.26
CA HIS A 210 5.52 13.33 -8.22
C HIS A 210 5.92 12.29 -7.17
N THR A 211 5.15 12.13 -6.07
CA THR A 211 5.45 11.18 -4.99
C THR A 211 5.14 9.73 -5.34
N ILE A 212 4.25 9.49 -6.31
CA ILE A 212 3.71 8.16 -6.62
C ILE A 212 4.81 7.15 -7.02
N GLY A 213 5.88 7.61 -7.68
CA GLY A 213 6.97 6.72 -8.08
C GLY A 213 7.72 6.11 -6.89
N ASP A 214 8.08 6.93 -5.91
CA ASP A 214 8.77 6.49 -4.70
C ASP A 214 7.87 5.56 -3.87
N ILE A 215 6.60 5.93 -3.72
CA ILE A 215 5.60 5.11 -3.03
C ILE A 215 5.41 3.74 -3.70
N ASN A 216 5.37 3.72 -5.03
CA ASN A 216 5.29 2.46 -5.78
C ASN A 216 6.51 1.56 -5.54
N GLY A 217 7.71 2.13 -5.50
CA GLY A 217 8.95 1.40 -5.19
C GLY A 217 8.95 0.82 -3.77
N ILE A 218 8.55 1.62 -2.79
CA ILE A 218 8.41 1.17 -1.38
C ILE A 218 7.38 0.05 -1.28
N TYR A 219 6.21 0.23 -1.88
CA TYR A 219 5.14 -0.77 -1.88
C TYR A 219 5.58 -2.09 -2.52
N TYR A 220 6.20 -2.03 -3.70
CA TYR A 220 6.75 -3.20 -4.39
C TYR A 220 7.72 -3.99 -3.51
N ASN A 221 8.68 -3.31 -2.89
CA ASN A 221 9.68 -3.95 -2.04
C ASN A 221 9.05 -4.63 -0.81
N LEU A 222 8.11 -3.97 -0.14
CA LEU A 222 7.39 -4.54 0.99
C LEU A 222 6.56 -5.74 0.57
N LEU A 223 5.76 -5.61 -0.49
CA LEU A 223 4.92 -6.69 -1.01
C LEU A 223 5.75 -7.90 -1.42
N SER A 224 6.82 -7.68 -2.19
CA SER A 224 7.73 -8.75 -2.63
C SER A 224 8.38 -9.47 -1.46
N SER A 225 8.89 -8.72 -0.47
CA SER A 225 9.52 -9.27 0.73
C SER A 225 8.55 -10.08 1.58
N THR A 226 7.36 -9.56 1.85
CA THR A 226 6.36 -10.23 2.70
C THR A 226 5.84 -11.51 2.05
N LEU A 227 5.46 -11.46 0.77
CA LEU A 227 4.99 -12.64 0.04
C LEU A 227 6.09 -13.72 -0.08
N SER A 228 7.35 -13.34 -0.25
CA SER A 228 8.46 -14.29 -0.30
C SER A 228 8.71 -15.01 1.03
N ARG A 229 8.30 -14.38 2.15
CA ARG A 229 8.32 -14.96 3.50
C ARG A 229 7.06 -15.74 3.85
N GLY A 230 6.08 -15.84 2.94
CA GLY A 230 4.78 -16.49 3.20
C GLY A 230 3.83 -15.65 4.04
N LEU A 231 4.07 -14.34 4.15
CA LEU A 231 3.24 -13.40 4.91
C LEU A 231 2.32 -12.64 3.94
N MET A 232 1.03 -12.70 4.18
CA MET A 232 0.03 -12.07 3.30
C MET A 232 -1.18 -11.58 4.10
N GLY A 233 -1.62 -10.39 3.78
CA GLY A 233 -2.94 -9.84 4.08
C GLY A 233 -3.56 -9.28 2.81
N THR A 234 -4.27 -8.18 2.89
CA THR A 234 -4.63 -7.35 1.73
C THR A 234 -3.59 -6.26 1.50
N GLU A 235 -3.82 -5.40 0.50
CA GLU A 235 -3.04 -4.18 0.30
C GLU A 235 -3.02 -3.28 1.54
N GLU A 236 -4.12 -3.28 2.31
CA GLU A 236 -4.29 -2.45 3.51
C GLU A 236 -3.28 -2.80 4.62
N SER A 237 -2.87 -4.07 4.70
CA SER A 237 -1.81 -4.49 5.62
C SER A 237 -0.46 -3.87 5.25
N ILE A 238 -0.11 -3.86 3.96
CA ILE A 238 1.12 -3.23 3.46
C ILE A 238 1.05 -1.70 3.62
N PHE A 239 -0.09 -1.08 3.31
CA PHE A 239 -0.29 0.36 3.51
C PHE A 239 -0.12 0.77 4.98
N SER A 240 -0.61 -0.07 5.90
CA SER A 240 -0.43 0.15 7.33
C SER A 240 1.05 0.13 7.69
N ILE A 241 1.80 -0.88 7.25
CA ILE A 241 3.27 -0.93 7.44
C ILE A 241 3.93 0.35 6.89
N MET A 242 3.53 0.79 5.69
CA MET A 242 4.11 1.99 5.07
C MET A 242 3.87 3.25 5.90
N CYS A 243 2.66 3.43 6.46
CA CYS A 243 2.36 4.58 7.33
C CYS A 243 3.27 4.64 8.56
N TYR A 244 3.65 3.48 9.12
CA TYR A 244 4.53 3.41 10.29
C TYR A 244 6.01 3.60 9.94
N LYS A 245 6.45 3.10 8.79
CA LYS A 245 7.88 3.12 8.41
C LYS A 245 8.32 4.36 7.65
N HIS A 246 7.43 5.01 6.93
CA HIS A 246 7.77 6.06 5.95
C HIS A 246 6.99 7.36 6.19
N ALA A 247 6.94 7.80 7.46
CA ALA A 247 6.26 9.04 7.87
C ALA A 247 6.90 10.32 7.26
N ASP A 248 8.12 10.22 6.77
CA ASP A 248 8.80 11.28 6.01
C ASP A 248 8.17 11.50 4.62
N LEU A 249 7.65 10.45 3.98
CA LEU A 249 7.04 10.46 2.65
C LEU A 249 5.51 10.37 2.66
N ILE A 250 4.95 9.83 3.75
CA ILE A 250 3.54 9.47 3.85
C ILE A 250 2.88 10.21 5.02
N ASP A 251 1.77 10.89 4.73
CA ASP A 251 0.85 11.39 5.74
C ASP A 251 -0.36 10.44 5.86
N TYR A 252 -1.08 10.50 6.97
CA TYR A 252 -2.37 9.83 7.09
C TYR A 252 -3.38 10.70 7.82
N PHE A 253 -4.66 10.42 7.55
CA PHE A 253 -5.80 11.02 8.23
C PHE A 253 -6.49 9.92 9.04
N GLU A 254 -6.52 10.06 10.35
CA GLU A 254 -7.20 9.10 11.21
C GLU A 254 -8.65 9.51 11.42
N ILE A 255 -9.57 8.63 11.08
CA ILE A 255 -10.99 8.86 11.17
C ILE A 255 -11.60 7.89 12.19
N GLU A 256 -12.11 8.43 13.27
CA GLU A 256 -12.88 7.67 14.27
C GLU A 256 -14.30 7.42 13.73
N SER A 257 -14.45 6.40 12.93
CA SER A 257 -15.73 6.01 12.35
C SER A 257 -15.74 4.50 12.18
N ASN A 258 -16.90 3.89 12.12
CA ASN A 258 -17.12 2.44 11.96
C ASN A 258 -16.54 1.85 10.64
N GLY A 259 -15.36 2.30 10.22
CA GLY A 259 -14.71 1.91 8.98
C GLY A 259 -15.29 2.60 7.74
N LEU A 260 -16.07 3.67 7.88
CA LEU A 260 -16.74 4.35 6.79
C LEU A 260 -16.01 5.65 6.40
N PHE A 261 -15.66 5.77 5.14
CA PHE A 261 -15.01 6.97 4.58
C PHE A 261 -15.87 8.24 4.64
N GLY A 262 -17.17 8.13 4.86
CA GLY A 262 -18.08 9.28 4.86
C GLY A 262 -17.63 10.42 5.76
N LYS A 263 -17.08 10.10 6.94
CA LYS A 263 -16.55 11.11 7.87
C LYS A 263 -15.38 11.90 7.30
N PHE A 264 -14.47 11.25 6.57
CA PHE A 264 -13.36 11.94 5.90
C PHE A 264 -13.87 12.99 4.89
N PHE A 265 -14.82 12.62 4.05
CA PHE A 265 -15.37 13.53 3.06
C PHE A 265 -16.26 14.62 3.68
N GLU A 266 -16.91 14.32 4.81
CA GLU A 266 -17.62 15.32 5.60
C GLU A 266 -16.68 16.37 6.18
N ASP A 267 -15.58 15.94 6.79
CA ASP A 267 -14.57 16.82 7.37
C ASP A 267 -13.86 17.65 6.28
N LEU A 268 -13.60 17.02 5.11
CA LEU A 268 -13.06 17.72 3.95
C LEU A 268 -14.02 18.80 3.43
N LYS A 269 -15.34 18.51 3.42
CA LYS A 269 -16.38 19.48 3.05
C LYS A 269 -16.46 20.64 4.04
N ASN A 270 -16.40 20.33 5.33
CA ASN A 270 -16.53 21.32 6.41
C ASN A 270 -15.22 22.04 6.73
N GLU A 271 -14.14 21.74 6.02
CA GLU A 271 -12.80 22.28 6.24
C GLU A 271 -12.26 22.04 7.67
N THR A 272 -12.68 20.92 8.26
CA THR A 272 -12.28 20.47 9.61
C THR A 272 -11.30 19.29 9.61
N LEU A 273 -10.83 18.92 8.42
CA LEU A 273 -9.90 17.77 8.29
C LEU A 273 -8.57 18.07 8.99
N GLU A 274 -8.21 17.23 9.94
CA GLU A 274 -6.95 17.32 10.67
C GLU A 274 -5.94 16.29 10.17
N LYS A 275 -4.70 16.74 9.94
CA LYS A 275 -3.59 15.82 9.71
C LYS A 275 -3.15 15.23 11.03
N ASN A 276 -3.09 13.91 11.12
CA ASN A 276 -2.45 13.25 12.24
C ASN A 276 -0.93 13.16 12.03
N ASN A 277 -0.25 14.29 12.23
CA ASN A 277 1.20 14.38 12.29
C ASN A 277 1.76 14.01 13.67
N LYS A 278 0.91 13.57 14.58
CA LYS A 278 1.37 13.15 15.91
C LYS A 278 1.96 11.76 15.75
N GLN A 279 3.28 11.70 15.80
CA GLN A 279 4.04 10.50 16.09
C GLN A 279 3.54 9.85 17.39
N GLY A 280 2.44 9.15 17.28
CA GLY A 280 1.96 8.25 18.32
C GLY A 280 2.44 6.83 18.05
N PHE A 281 3.63 6.68 17.45
CA PHE A 281 4.27 5.39 17.38
C PHE A 281 4.73 5.04 18.79
N THR A 282 4.10 4.04 19.40
CA THR A 282 4.72 3.37 20.52
C THR A 282 5.77 2.46 19.89
N PRO A 283 7.08 2.78 20.00
CA PRO A 283 8.08 1.84 19.55
C PRO A 283 7.76 0.51 20.20
N ILE A 284 7.85 -0.58 19.44
CA ILE A 284 7.99 -1.87 20.09
C ILE A 284 9.28 -1.70 20.89
N ASN A 285 9.14 -1.58 22.23
CA ASN A 285 10.24 -1.84 23.12
C ASN A 285 10.51 -3.34 23.06
N ASP A 286 10.92 -3.84 21.91
CA ASP A 286 11.95 -4.81 21.92
C ASP A 286 13.16 -4.05 22.45
N ASP A 287 13.42 -4.23 23.72
CA ASP A 287 14.79 -4.16 24.20
C ASP A 287 15.57 -5.16 23.29
N LEU A 288 15.91 -4.70 22.09
CA LEU A 288 17.00 -5.26 21.34
C LEU A 288 18.16 -5.09 22.30
N ASN A 289 18.33 -6.13 23.13
CA ASN A 289 19.49 -6.23 23.99
C ASN A 289 20.67 -6.36 23.02
N THR A 290 21.14 -5.18 22.56
CA THR A 290 22.23 -5.06 21.61
C THR A 290 23.49 -5.74 22.13
N ASP A 291 23.56 -5.99 23.44
CA ASP A 291 24.64 -6.75 24.07
C ASP A 291 24.65 -8.23 23.61
N ASN A 292 23.53 -8.77 23.15
CA ASN A 292 23.39 -10.14 22.60
C ASN A 292 23.19 -10.16 21.08
N THR A 293 23.29 -9.01 20.42
CA THR A 293 23.15 -8.93 18.96
C THR A 293 24.51 -9.07 18.29
N ALA A 294 24.57 -9.74 17.15
CA ALA A 294 25.75 -9.81 16.31
C ALA A 294 25.45 -9.27 14.92
N LEU A 295 26.33 -8.40 14.42
CA LEU A 295 26.29 -7.91 13.05
C LEU A 295 27.17 -8.79 12.16
N TYR A 296 26.56 -9.43 11.16
CA TYR A 296 27.27 -10.20 10.14
C TYR A 296 27.20 -9.41 8.82
N VAL A 297 28.37 -9.09 8.27
CA VAL A 297 28.50 -8.49 6.96
C VAL A 297 29.20 -9.47 6.03
N ILE A 298 28.59 -9.80 4.92
CA ILE A 298 29.17 -10.66 3.88
C ILE A 298 29.58 -9.75 2.72
N THR A 299 30.84 -9.84 2.30
CA THR A 299 31.38 -9.02 1.23
C THR A 299 32.00 -9.88 0.13
N PHE A 300 32.05 -9.33 -1.08
CA PHE A 300 32.71 -9.93 -2.22
C PHE A 300 33.27 -8.87 -3.14
N ASN A 301 34.61 -8.76 -3.20
CA ASN A 301 35.34 -7.86 -4.10
C ASN A 301 34.86 -6.38 -4.10
N SER A 302 34.37 -5.87 -2.97
CA SER A 302 33.76 -4.54 -2.89
C SER A 302 34.14 -3.74 -1.64
N PRO A 303 35.44 -3.49 -1.36
CA PRO A 303 35.90 -2.78 -0.15
C PRO A 303 35.27 -1.40 -0.02
N LYS A 304 35.17 -0.65 -1.11
CA LYS A 304 34.58 0.70 -1.12
C LYS A 304 33.12 0.73 -0.72
N GLN A 305 32.35 -0.29 -1.09
CA GLN A 305 30.94 -0.40 -0.66
C GLN A 305 30.85 -0.73 0.83
N PHE A 306 31.77 -1.54 1.33
CA PHE A 306 31.86 -1.83 2.75
C PHE A 306 32.25 -0.58 3.56
N GLU A 307 33.21 0.20 3.12
CA GLU A 307 33.57 1.49 3.71
C GLU A 307 32.36 2.43 3.77
N THR A 308 31.64 2.60 2.65
CA THR A 308 30.41 3.39 2.61
C THR A 308 29.33 2.89 3.58
N LEU A 309 29.19 1.58 3.78
CA LEU A 309 28.27 1.01 4.76
C LEU A 309 28.66 1.43 6.18
N ILE A 310 29.94 1.31 6.53
CA ILE A 310 30.44 1.70 7.86
C ILE A 310 30.26 3.21 8.09
N GLU A 311 30.63 4.05 7.13
CA GLU A 311 30.42 5.50 7.21
C GLU A 311 28.94 5.86 7.43
N SER A 312 28.05 5.17 6.72
CA SER A 312 26.60 5.34 6.89
C SER A 312 26.12 4.96 8.29
N MET A 313 26.64 3.86 8.84
CA MET A 313 26.31 3.45 10.21
C MET A 313 26.82 4.46 11.24
N ILE A 314 28.01 5.00 11.06
CA ILE A 314 28.56 6.06 11.93
C ILE A 314 27.67 7.30 11.89
N GLN A 315 27.18 7.65 10.71
CA GLN A 315 26.38 8.87 10.52
C GLN A 315 24.96 8.73 11.07
N TYR A 316 24.32 7.56 10.89
CA TYR A 316 22.87 7.41 11.08
C TYR A 316 22.51 6.46 12.23
N ASP A 317 23.38 5.55 12.63
CA ASP A 317 23.12 4.55 13.68
C ASP A 317 24.40 4.12 14.38
N LYS A 318 25.05 5.06 15.06
CA LYS A 318 26.30 4.80 15.75
C LYS A 318 26.16 3.76 16.85
N ASP A 319 25.05 3.74 17.56
CA ASP A 319 24.79 2.78 18.64
C ASP A 319 24.76 1.34 18.10
N PHE A 320 24.19 1.13 16.91
CA PHE A 320 24.20 -0.18 16.26
C PHE A 320 25.59 -0.60 15.79
N LEU A 321 26.44 0.36 15.42
CA LEU A 321 27.84 0.08 15.09
C LEU A 321 28.68 -0.23 16.35
N ASP A 322 28.45 0.48 17.46
CA ASP A 322 29.32 0.39 18.64
C ASP A 322 28.99 -0.82 19.53
N LYS A 323 27.72 -1.22 19.64
CA LYS A 323 27.25 -2.21 20.63
C LYS A 323 27.36 -3.69 20.20
N PRO A 324 26.89 -4.13 19.00
CA PRO A 324 26.89 -5.54 18.65
C PRO A 324 28.29 -6.08 18.37
N LYS A 325 28.49 -7.39 18.57
CA LYS A 325 29.65 -8.09 18.04
C LYS A 325 29.60 -8.08 16.51
N LYS A 326 30.72 -7.74 15.88
CA LYS A 326 30.81 -7.60 14.43
C LYS A 326 31.61 -8.75 13.85
N TYR A 327 31.11 -9.29 12.74
CA TYR A 327 31.75 -10.35 11.98
C TYR A 327 31.70 -9.97 10.50
N LEU A 328 32.89 -9.82 9.92
CA LEU A 328 33.02 -9.68 8.47
C LEU A 328 33.37 -11.06 7.88
N LEU A 329 32.53 -11.54 6.98
CA LEU A 329 32.81 -12.68 6.14
C LEU A 329 33.23 -12.19 4.76
N ASP A 330 34.54 -12.15 4.54
CA ASP A 330 35.10 -11.86 3.24
C ASP A 330 35.06 -13.11 2.36
N ASN A 331 34.28 -13.04 1.28
CA ASN A 331 34.17 -14.10 0.26
C ASN A 331 34.87 -13.68 -1.04
N SER A 332 35.83 -12.75 -0.95
CA SER A 332 36.53 -12.23 -2.12
C SER A 332 37.49 -13.29 -2.73
N SER A 333 37.67 -13.17 -4.02
CA SER A 333 38.55 -14.03 -4.79
C SER A 333 39.98 -13.50 -4.90
N ASP A 334 40.21 -12.25 -4.46
CA ASP A 334 41.49 -11.56 -4.57
C ASP A 334 42.05 -11.21 -3.17
N LEU A 335 43.27 -11.59 -2.91
CA LEU A 335 43.97 -11.34 -1.64
C LEU A 335 44.20 -9.84 -1.38
N SER A 336 44.39 -9.01 -2.42
CA SER A 336 44.53 -7.58 -2.25
C SER A 336 43.27 -6.95 -1.67
N THR A 337 42.11 -7.43 -2.07
CA THR A 337 40.79 -7.00 -1.55
C THR A 337 40.65 -7.37 -0.07
N THR A 338 41.13 -8.52 0.35
CA THR A 338 41.12 -8.93 1.76
C THR A 338 42.00 -8.03 2.63
N GLU A 339 43.14 -7.56 2.11
CA GLU A 339 44.00 -6.60 2.80
C GLU A 339 43.30 -5.24 2.98
N GLU A 340 42.58 -4.76 1.95
CA GLU A 340 41.80 -3.52 2.01
C GLU A 340 40.69 -3.61 3.08
N TYR A 341 39.95 -4.72 3.17
CA TYR A 341 38.97 -4.92 4.24
C TYR A 341 39.59 -4.89 5.64
N SER A 342 40.78 -5.47 5.78
CA SER A 342 41.51 -5.46 7.05
C SER A 342 41.89 -4.04 7.48
N VAL A 343 42.27 -3.17 6.53
CA VAL A 343 42.57 -1.76 6.80
C VAL A 343 41.30 -1.06 7.28
N ILE A 344 40.19 -1.19 6.55
CA ILE A 344 38.91 -0.56 6.91
C ILE A 344 38.45 -1.02 8.30
N CYS A 345 38.50 -2.32 8.60
CA CYS A 345 38.11 -2.85 9.92
C CYS A 345 38.99 -2.37 11.08
N ASN A 346 40.23 -1.96 10.83
CA ASN A 346 41.12 -1.43 11.87
C ASN A 346 40.97 0.08 12.08
N GLU A 347 40.37 0.79 11.15
CA GLU A 347 40.09 2.24 11.26
C GLU A 347 38.79 2.53 12.00
N PHE A 348 37.87 1.58 12.02
CA PHE A 348 36.56 1.67 12.64
C PHE A 348 36.33 0.58 13.70
#